data_f6a52945ffe0b49f0cc5f8a46f46978b
#
_entry.id   f6a52945ffe0b49f0cc5f8a46f46978b
#
_cell.length_a   1.000
_cell.length_b   1.000
_cell.length_c   1.000
_cell.angle_alpha   90.00
_cell.angle_beta   90.00
_cell.angle_gamma   90.00
#
_symmetry.space_group_name_H-M   'P 1'
#
loop_
_entity.id
_entity.type
_entity.pdbx_description
1 polymer ?
#
loop_
_entity_poly.entity_id
_entity_poly.type
_entity_poly.pdbx_seq_one_letter_code
_entity_poly.pdbx_strand_id
1 'polypeptide(L)'
;MKRVVVAGRWDGGVPASPTGEALDAIRRGVVAGASQPTVLTVPFGTGPTFDEAVADLRSQASFVRVPTRASSSREAGERVADSLRNGGTVIVEGGHNSSPDCGAGFLEGLLDVPSIDPRKTEAFADALTLAQSLVAEAGVDLVCAASTARPLLGLDSVLAVAPDLEPIEAQDTALTAALTLAFAHRPLGRHQLLDGADVHPARQRGSGAGGGLGAVIAAIGGRIVATGDLLSSLLGLEEMLDGADVVIVAEPELASPLLAESTLDCITRAAATHALPVVAITHRSSLSHFEKAEWGLHGVFETEGSVTLEDAGCRVARTWLR
;
A
#
# COMPACT_ATOMS: atom_id res chain seq x y z
N MET A 1 23.92 -8.85 -22.63
CA MET A 1 22.51 -9.20 -22.76
C MET A 1 21.74 -8.16 -21.96
N LYS A 2 20.74 -7.49 -22.54
CA LYS A 2 19.98 -6.43 -21.86
C LYS A 2 19.06 -7.04 -20.80
N ARG A 3 19.04 -6.45 -19.60
CA ARG A 3 18.19 -6.87 -18.49
C ARG A 3 17.15 -5.80 -18.18
N VAL A 4 15.89 -6.20 -18.12
CA VAL A 4 14.74 -5.31 -17.91
C VAL A 4 13.93 -5.79 -16.71
N VAL A 5 13.58 -4.88 -15.83
CA VAL A 5 12.61 -5.15 -14.75
C VAL A 5 11.31 -4.45 -15.09
N VAL A 6 10.22 -5.20 -15.12
CA VAL A 6 8.85 -4.68 -15.31
C VAL A 6 8.13 -4.84 -13.98
N ALA A 7 7.87 -3.76 -13.29
CA ALA A 7 7.23 -3.74 -11.98
C ALA A 7 6.01 -2.81 -11.98
N GLY A 8 5.08 -3.03 -11.06
CA GLY A 8 3.94 -2.14 -10.87
C GLY A 8 2.61 -2.85 -10.76
N ARG A 9 1.53 -2.13 -11.04
CA ARG A 9 0.16 -2.62 -10.93
C ARG A 9 -0.63 -2.35 -12.22
N TRP A 10 -1.74 -3.08 -12.39
CA TRP A 10 -2.67 -2.84 -13.49
C TRP A 10 -4.14 -2.98 -13.08
N ASP A 11 -4.43 -3.14 -11.80
CA ASP A 11 -5.80 -3.16 -11.30
C ASP A 11 -6.49 -1.81 -11.58
N GLY A 12 -7.66 -1.88 -12.19
CA GLY A 12 -8.36 -0.71 -12.73
C GLY A 12 -7.86 -0.21 -14.08
N GLY A 13 -6.89 -0.90 -14.70
CA GLY A 13 -6.38 -0.59 -16.04
C GLY A 13 -7.39 -0.88 -17.16
N VAL A 14 -7.08 -0.38 -18.35
CA VAL A 14 -7.85 -0.63 -19.57
C VAL A 14 -6.92 -1.23 -20.63
N PRO A 15 -7.23 -2.43 -21.14
CA PRO A 15 -8.29 -3.34 -20.70
C PRO A 15 -8.05 -3.84 -19.26
N ALA A 16 -9.13 -4.16 -18.55
CA ALA A 16 -9.03 -4.74 -17.22
C ALA A 16 -8.44 -6.14 -17.30
N SER A 17 -7.38 -6.38 -16.53
CA SER A 17 -6.74 -7.69 -16.41
C SER A 17 -6.03 -7.78 -15.05
N PRO A 18 -5.78 -9.00 -14.54
CA PRO A 18 -4.87 -9.20 -13.42
C PRO A 18 -3.51 -8.57 -13.69
N THR A 19 -2.85 -8.08 -12.65
CA THR A 19 -1.56 -7.39 -12.82
C THR A 19 -0.50 -8.30 -13.46
N GLY A 20 -0.39 -9.55 -13.02
CA GLY A 20 0.56 -10.50 -13.61
C GLY A 20 0.38 -10.70 -15.11
N GLU A 21 -0.88 -10.79 -15.59
CA GLU A 21 -1.18 -10.90 -17.03
C GLU A 21 -0.79 -9.64 -17.80
N ALA A 22 -1.03 -8.45 -17.21
CA ALA A 22 -0.66 -7.18 -17.82
C ALA A 22 0.87 -7.04 -17.92
N LEU A 23 1.60 -7.36 -16.86
CA LEU A 23 3.07 -7.35 -16.87
C LEU A 23 3.64 -8.36 -17.87
N ASP A 24 3.02 -9.53 -18.01
CA ASP A 24 3.41 -10.53 -19.02
C ASP A 24 3.14 -10.04 -20.45
N ALA A 25 2.09 -9.29 -20.69
CA ALA A 25 1.85 -8.66 -22.00
C ALA A 25 2.97 -7.65 -22.32
N ILE A 26 3.34 -6.80 -21.36
CA ILE A 26 4.47 -5.87 -21.51
C ILE A 26 5.77 -6.65 -21.78
N ARG A 27 6.03 -7.72 -21.02
CA ARG A 27 7.21 -8.60 -21.22
C ARG A 27 7.26 -9.16 -22.64
N ARG A 28 6.15 -9.68 -23.18
CA ARG A 28 6.11 -10.18 -24.58
C ARG A 28 6.48 -9.09 -25.57
N GLY A 29 5.96 -7.88 -25.38
CA GLY A 29 6.31 -6.74 -26.21
C GLY A 29 7.79 -6.37 -26.15
N VAL A 30 8.38 -6.35 -24.95
CA VAL A 30 9.82 -6.08 -24.76
C VAL A 30 10.66 -7.13 -25.48
N VAL A 31 10.30 -8.41 -25.35
CA VAL A 31 11.01 -9.51 -26.03
C VAL A 31 10.89 -9.39 -27.57
N ALA A 32 9.75 -8.98 -28.08
CA ALA A 32 9.56 -8.77 -29.51
C ALA A 32 10.31 -7.52 -30.04
N GLY A 33 10.57 -6.53 -29.17
CA GLY A 33 11.19 -5.26 -29.56
C GLY A 33 12.71 -5.20 -29.48
N ALA A 34 13.36 -6.14 -28.79
CA ALA A 34 14.81 -6.16 -28.54
C ALA A 34 15.44 -7.52 -28.83
N SER A 35 16.76 -7.53 -29.04
CA SER A 35 17.52 -8.78 -29.29
C SER A 35 17.84 -9.47 -27.97
N GLN A 36 17.16 -10.58 -27.69
CA GLN A 36 17.39 -11.48 -26.55
C GLN A 36 17.49 -10.79 -25.17
N PRO A 37 16.51 -9.95 -24.78
CA PRO A 37 16.51 -9.35 -23.45
C PRO A 37 16.15 -10.39 -22.39
N THR A 38 16.70 -10.25 -21.20
CA THR A 38 16.17 -10.91 -20.01
C THR A 38 15.15 -9.97 -19.37
N VAL A 39 13.91 -10.42 -19.18
CA VAL A 39 12.84 -9.61 -18.61
C VAL A 39 12.28 -10.28 -17.38
N LEU A 40 12.35 -9.59 -16.24
CA LEU A 40 11.74 -9.99 -14.99
C LEU A 40 10.45 -9.19 -14.79
N THR A 41 9.36 -9.86 -14.43
CA THR A 41 8.06 -9.22 -14.11
C THR A 41 7.77 -9.38 -12.63
N VAL A 42 7.33 -8.28 -11.98
CA VAL A 42 7.07 -8.24 -10.54
C VAL A 42 5.79 -7.46 -10.27
N PRO A 43 4.66 -8.10 -9.90
CA PRO A 43 3.52 -7.39 -9.34
C PRO A 43 3.98 -6.55 -8.15
N PHE A 44 3.77 -5.24 -8.19
CA PHE A 44 4.25 -4.33 -7.17
C PHE A 44 3.26 -3.18 -6.98
N GLY A 45 2.35 -3.35 -6.05
CA GLY A 45 1.26 -2.40 -5.85
C GLY A 45 0.39 -2.74 -4.65
N THR A 46 -0.61 -1.92 -4.45
CA THR A 46 -1.60 -2.01 -3.39
C THR A 46 -2.84 -2.79 -3.85
N GLY A 47 -3.75 -3.10 -2.95
CA GLY A 47 -5.03 -3.72 -3.29
C GLY A 47 -4.90 -5.13 -3.88
N PRO A 48 -5.61 -5.46 -4.98
CA PRO A 48 -5.52 -6.78 -5.61
C PRO A 48 -4.11 -7.14 -6.05
N THR A 49 -3.32 -6.17 -6.51
CA THR A 49 -1.91 -6.37 -6.88
C THR A 49 -1.06 -6.80 -5.67
N PHE A 50 -1.37 -6.32 -4.47
CA PHE A 50 -0.69 -6.79 -3.26
C PHE A 50 -0.89 -8.29 -3.05
N ASP A 51 -2.11 -8.81 -3.23
CA ASP A 51 -2.40 -10.24 -3.12
C ASP A 51 -1.61 -11.07 -4.13
N GLU A 52 -1.43 -10.57 -5.37
CA GLU A 52 -0.60 -11.21 -6.39
C GLU A 52 0.90 -11.17 -6.00
N ALA A 53 1.38 -10.03 -5.52
CA ALA A 53 2.78 -9.83 -5.13
C ALA A 53 3.24 -10.78 -4.02
N VAL A 54 2.35 -11.08 -3.05
CA VAL A 54 2.68 -11.91 -1.89
C VAL A 54 2.23 -13.36 -2.01
N ALA A 55 1.71 -13.78 -3.18
CA ALA A 55 1.12 -15.11 -3.35
C ALA A 55 2.07 -16.24 -2.97
N ASP A 56 3.34 -16.14 -3.37
CA ASP A 56 4.39 -17.15 -3.10
C ASP A 56 4.99 -17.02 -1.68
N LEU A 57 4.67 -15.94 -0.95
CA LEU A 57 5.20 -15.68 0.40
C LEU A 57 4.27 -16.16 1.52
N ARG A 58 3.12 -16.75 1.20
CA ARG A 58 2.09 -17.18 2.17
C ARG A 58 2.55 -18.27 3.15
N SER A 59 3.65 -18.92 2.87
CA SER A 59 4.31 -19.86 3.82
C SER A 59 5.18 -19.15 4.84
N GLN A 60 5.52 -17.88 4.65
CA GLN A 60 6.43 -17.10 5.49
C GLN A 60 5.70 -16.17 6.44
N ALA A 61 4.52 -15.67 6.04
CA ALA A 61 3.69 -14.76 6.83
C ALA A 61 2.20 -14.94 6.51
N SER A 62 1.35 -14.55 7.45
CA SER A 62 -0.10 -14.41 7.21
C SER A 62 -0.38 -13.05 6.59
N PHE A 63 -1.04 -13.05 5.42
CA PHE A 63 -1.43 -11.84 4.71
C PHE A 63 -2.95 -11.67 4.75
N VAL A 64 -3.38 -10.51 5.20
CA VAL A 64 -4.79 -10.10 5.29
C VAL A 64 -4.95 -8.78 4.55
N ARG A 65 -6.03 -8.59 3.80
CA ARG A 65 -6.30 -7.33 3.12
C ARG A 65 -7.68 -6.78 3.50
N VAL A 66 -7.74 -5.46 3.71
CA VAL A 66 -9.00 -4.73 3.87
C VAL A 66 -9.35 -4.08 2.54
N PRO A 67 -10.42 -4.52 1.85
CA PRO A 67 -10.83 -3.91 0.59
C PRO A 67 -11.22 -2.43 0.77
N THR A 68 -10.88 -1.59 -0.20
CA THR A 68 -11.16 -0.13 -0.17
C THR A 68 -12.66 0.18 -0.05
N ARG A 69 -13.52 -0.72 -0.53
CA ARG A 69 -14.98 -0.59 -0.48
C ARG A 69 -15.62 -1.33 0.71
N ALA A 70 -14.82 -1.88 1.62
CA ALA A 70 -15.35 -2.52 2.80
C ALA A 70 -16.04 -1.48 3.69
N SER A 71 -17.22 -1.81 4.19
CA SER A 71 -17.95 -0.99 5.16
C SER A 71 -17.45 -1.17 6.59
N SER A 72 -16.64 -2.20 6.85
CA SER A 72 -16.06 -2.53 8.13
C SER A 72 -14.76 -3.32 7.95
N SER A 73 -13.84 -3.15 8.88
CA SER A 73 -12.59 -3.93 8.98
C SER A 73 -12.73 -5.22 9.82
N ARG A 74 -13.95 -5.63 10.20
CA ARG A 74 -14.22 -6.77 11.09
C ARG A 74 -13.64 -8.08 10.57
N GLU A 75 -13.86 -8.41 9.30
CA GLU A 75 -13.31 -9.63 8.69
C GLU A 75 -11.78 -9.70 8.81
N ALA A 76 -11.11 -8.56 8.66
CA ALA A 76 -9.66 -8.51 8.85
C ALA A 76 -9.26 -8.82 10.31
N GLY A 77 -10.02 -8.31 11.28
CA GLY A 77 -9.84 -8.64 12.70
C GLY A 77 -10.00 -10.13 13.00
N GLU A 78 -11.04 -10.76 12.47
CA GLU A 78 -11.30 -12.20 12.61
C GLU A 78 -10.15 -13.04 12.01
N ARG A 79 -9.69 -12.69 10.83
CA ARG A 79 -8.55 -13.37 10.17
C ARG A 79 -7.24 -13.18 10.91
N VAL A 80 -7.02 -12.01 11.52
CA VAL A 80 -5.85 -11.77 12.39
C VAL A 80 -5.97 -12.61 13.65
N ALA A 81 -7.14 -12.67 14.32
CA ALA A 81 -7.35 -13.52 15.48
C ALA A 81 -7.02 -15.00 15.21
N ASP A 82 -7.41 -15.50 14.02
CA ASP A 82 -7.03 -16.84 13.58
C ASP A 82 -5.52 -16.99 13.41
N SER A 83 -4.87 -15.97 12.86
CA SER A 83 -3.42 -15.98 12.61
C SER A 83 -2.60 -15.88 13.89
N LEU A 84 -3.09 -15.18 14.94
CA LEU A 84 -2.40 -15.08 16.23
C LEU A 84 -2.10 -16.45 16.85
N ARG A 85 -2.96 -17.44 16.62
CA ARG A 85 -2.78 -18.81 17.14
C ARG A 85 -1.61 -19.55 16.50
N ASN A 86 -1.18 -19.12 15.31
CA ASN A 86 -0.10 -19.77 14.56
C ASN A 86 1.27 -19.13 14.81
N GLY A 87 1.31 -17.96 15.45
CA GLY A 87 2.55 -17.20 15.66
C GLY A 87 3.12 -16.59 14.36
N GLY A 88 4.32 -16.02 14.46
CA GLY A 88 5.04 -15.48 13.31
C GLY A 88 4.65 -14.04 12.95
N THR A 89 4.73 -13.69 11.67
CA THR A 89 4.41 -12.35 11.18
C THR A 89 3.01 -12.32 10.57
N VAL A 90 2.20 -11.33 10.98
CA VAL A 90 0.87 -11.07 10.43
C VAL A 90 0.88 -9.70 9.79
N ILE A 91 0.62 -9.64 8.50
CA ILE A 91 0.64 -8.42 7.70
C ILE A 91 -0.78 -8.11 7.25
N VAL A 92 -1.27 -6.91 7.59
CA VAL A 92 -2.60 -6.43 7.22
C VAL A 92 -2.45 -5.25 6.27
N GLU A 93 -2.86 -5.42 5.01
CA GLU A 93 -2.83 -4.38 3.99
C GLU A 93 -4.16 -3.63 3.96
N GLY A 94 -4.10 -2.31 3.84
CA GLY A 94 -5.26 -1.47 3.62
C GLY A 94 -4.89 -0.09 3.15
N GLY A 95 -5.78 0.47 2.31
CA GLY A 95 -5.67 1.81 1.76
C GLY A 95 -6.65 2.79 2.39
N HIS A 96 -6.92 3.86 1.67
CA HIS A 96 -7.92 4.86 2.00
C HIS A 96 -9.32 4.31 1.71
N ASN A 97 -10.10 4.04 2.75
CA ASN A 97 -11.46 3.51 2.61
C ASN A 97 -12.50 4.61 2.41
N SER A 98 -13.51 4.30 1.59
CA SER A 98 -14.66 5.21 1.37
C SER A 98 -15.55 5.39 2.61
N SER A 99 -15.53 4.43 3.53
CA SER A 99 -16.33 4.45 4.76
C SER A 99 -15.47 4.00 5.94
N PRO A 100 -14.66 4.91 6.53
CA PRO A 100 -13.79 4.57 7.64
C PRO A 100 -14.60 4.15 8.87
N ASP A 101 -14.33 2.96 9.42
CA ASP A 101 -14.89 2.49 10.70
C ASP A 101 -13.99 2.81 11.89
N CYS A 102 -12.94 3.59 11.67
CA CYS A 102 -11.93 3.99 12.65
C CYS A 102 -11.20 2.82 13.32
N GLY A 103 -11.20 1.65 12.67
CA GLY A 103 -10.65 0.40 13.19
C GLY A 103 -11.52 -0.29 14.24
N ALA A 104 -12.75 0.19 14.48
CA ALA A 104 -13.69 -0.43 15.42
C ALA A 104 -14.02 -1.87 15.00
N GLY A 105 -14.34 -2.07 13.72
CA GLY A 105 -14.60 -3.41 13.18
C GLY A 105 -13.43 -4.37 13.37
N PHE A 106 -12.20 -3.89 13.19
CA PHE A 106 -11.03 -4.72 13.44
C PHE A 106 -10.94 -5.21 14.89
N LEU A 107 -11.20 -4.32 15.86
CA LEU A 107 -11.27 -4.70 17.28
C LEU A 107 -12.40 -5.68 17.56
N GLU A 108 -13.57 -5.46 16.95
CA GLU A 108 -14.72 -6.38 17.06
C GLU A 108 -14.37 -7.80 16.60
N GLY A 109 -13.73 -7.91 15.43
CA GLY A 109 -13.32 -9.21 14.88
C GLY A 109 -12.16 -9.84 15.66
N LEU A 110 -11.17 -9.05 16.06
CA LEU A 110 -10.01 -9.54 16.80
C LEU A 110 -10.37 -10.10 18.19
N LEU A 111 -11.32 -9.44 18.87
CA LEU A 111 -11.75 -9.77 20.23
C LEU A 111 -12.99 -10.66 20.29
N ASP A 112 -13.61 -10.96 19.12
CA ASP A 112 -14.90 -11.65 19.01
C ASP A 112 -15.99 -11.03 19.91
N VAL A 113 -16.13 -9.70 19.81
CA VAL A 113 -17.12 -8.93 20.57
C VAL A 113 -18.17 -8.31 19.65
N PRO A 114 -19.36 -7.96 20.20
CA PRO A 114 -20.34 -7.20 19.43
C PRO A 114 -19.84 -5.80 19.09
N SER A 115 -20.70 -5.01 18.43
CA SER A 115 -20.35 -3.68 17.93
C SER A 115 -19.71 -2.77 18.97
N ILE A 116 -18.60 -2.18 18.61
CA ILE A 116 -17.86 -1.16 19.36
C ILE A 116 -18.14 0.21 18.71
N ASP A 117 -18.74 1.13 19.45
CA ASP A 117 -18.93 2.50 18.98
C ASP A 117 -17.67 3.34 19.24
N PRO A 118 -16.95 3.81 18.21
CA PRO A 118 -15.74 4.60 18.40
C PRO A 118 -15.97 5.99 19.02
N ARG A 119 -17.25 6.43 19.13
CA ARG A 119 -17.62 7.66 19.88
C ARG A 119 -17.64 7.44 21.39
N LYS A 120 -17.69 6.20 21.85
CA LYS A 120 -17.63 5.84 23.27
C LYS A 120 -16.18 5.66 23.71
N THR A 121 -15.52 6.75 24.04
CA THR A 121 -14.09 6.83 24.34
C THR A 121 -13.59 5.75 25.28
N GLU A 122 -14.27 5.52 26.42
CA GLU A 122 -13.85 4.54 27.43
C GLU A 122 -13.94 3.10 26.88
N ALA A 123 -15.08 2.74 26.28
CA ALA A 123 -15.27 1.40 25.74
C ALA A 123 -14.29 1.08 24.60
N PHE A 124 -14.01 2.06 23.74
CA PHE A 124 -13.03 1.91 22.67
C PHE A 124 -11.59 1.78 23.25
N ALA A 125 -11.25 2.58 24.26
CA ALA A 125 -9.96 2.51 24.94
C ALA A 125 -9.77 1.17 25.68
N ASP A 126 -10.80 0.63 26.31
CA ASP A 126 -10.78 -0.68 26.97
C ASP A 126 -10.55 -1.79 25.94
N ALA A 127 -11.22 -1.75 24.80
CA ALA A 127 -11.02 -2.69 23.71
C ALA A 127 -9.57 -2.64 23.16
N LEU A 128 -8.99 -1.46 23.00
CA LEU A 128 -7.57 -1.31 22.64
C LEU A 128 -6.64 -1.98 23.68
N THR A 129 -6.94 -1.82 24.97
CA THR A 129 -6.12 -2.41 26.05
C THR A 129 -6.20 -3.94 26.01
N LEU A 130 -7.40 -4.48 25.83
CA LEU A 130 -7.61 -5.92 25.74
C LEU A 130 -6.92 -6.51 24.50
N ALA A 131 -7.05 -5.86 23.34
CA ALA A 131 -6.38 -6.25 22.10
C ALA A 131 -4.85 -6.19 22.22
N GLN A 132 -4.31 -5.18 22.90
CA GLN A 132 -2.87 -5.06 23.17
C GLN A 132 -2.36 -6.25 23.99
N SER A 133 -3.09 -6.64 25.04
CA SER A 133 -2.72 -7.81 25.86
C SER A 133 -2.75 -9.09 25.03
N LEU A 134 -3.79 -9.28 24.21
CA LEU A 134 -3.92 -10.44 23.33
C LEU A 134 -2.76 -10.56 22.33
N VAL A 135 -2.38 -9.46 21.68
CA VAL A 135 -1.27 -9.44 20.71
C VAL A 135 0.08 -9.68 21.42
N ALA A 136 0.28 -9.08 22.61
CA ALA A 136 1.48 -9.28 23.39
C ALA A 136 1.64 -10.73 23.87
N GLU A 137 0.57 -11.37 24.31
CA GLU A 137 0.55 -12.80 24.73
C GLU A 137 0.84 -13.73 23.56
N ALA A 138 0.29 -13.42 22.37
CA ALA A 138 0.54 -14.19 21.16
C ALA A 138 2.00 -14.08 20.66
N GLY A 139 2.70 -13.01 20.99
CA GLY A 139 4.11 -12.79 20.61
C GLY A 139 4.34 -12.64 19.11
N VAL A 140 3.32 -12.25 18.34
CA VAL A 140 3.40 -12.07 16.86
C VAL A 140 3.99 -10.72 16.50
N ASP A 141 4.63 -10.63 15.31
CA ASP A 141 4.98 -9.37 14.67
C ASP A 141 3.78 -8.91 13.81
N LEU A 142 2.99 -7.97 14.36
CA LEU A 142 1.81 -7.43 13.69
C LEU A 142 2.18 -6.18 12.90
N VAL A 143 1.95 -6.21 11.58
CA VAL A 143 2.33 -5.16 10.64
C VAL A 143 1.13 -4.64 9.88
N CYS A 144 0.92 -3.32 9.89
CA CYS A 144 0.03 -2.66 8.95
C CYS A 144 0.84 -2.26 7.70
N ALA A 145 0.55 -2.88 6.56
CA ALA A 145 1.00 -2.45 5.25
C ALA A 145 0.10 -1.30 4.79
N ALA A 146 0.53 -0.07 5.03
CA ALA A 146 -0.27 1.11 4.75
C ALA A 146 -0.18 1.50 3.28
N SER A 147 -1.29 1.31 2.55
CA SER A 147 -1.44 1.71 1.15
C SER A 147 -1.96 3.15 1.01
N THR A 148 -1.95 3.90 2.09
CA THR A 148 -2.12 5.36 2.12
C THR A 148 -1.13 5.97 3.09
N ALA A 149 -0.67 7.18 2.79
CA ALA A 149 0.17 7.94 3.72
C ALA A 149 -0.66 8.73 4.76
N ARG A 150 -1.98 8.80 4.58
CA ARG A 150 -2.86 9.64 5.40
C ARG A 150 -2.99 9.09 6.81
N PRO A 151 -2.98 9.99 7.84
CA PRO A 151 -3.29 9.61 9.21
C PRO A 151 -4.79 9.37 9.40
N LEU A 152 -5.18 8.78 10.53
CA LEU A 152 -6.58 8.72 10.93
C LEU A 152 -7.09 10.09 11.41
N LEU A 153 -6.26 10.83 12.14
CA LEU A 153 -6.59 12.16 12.70
C LEU A 153 -5.63 13.24 12.19
N GLY A 154 -6.16 14.38 11.80
CA GLY A 154 -5.40 15.52 11.29
C GLY A 154 -6.11 16.21 10.12
N LEU A 155 -5.50 17.26 9.55
CA LEU A 155 -6.11 18.06 8.50
C LEU A 155 -6.23 17.30 7.17
N ASP A 156 -5.29 16.45 6.86
CA ASP A 156 -5.21 15.59 5.66
C ASP A 156 -5.55 14.13 5.98
N SER A 157 -6.25 13.89 7.08
CA SER A 157 -6.63 12.55 7.53
C SER A 157 -7.72 11.91 6.67
N VAL A 158 -7.87 10.60 6.77
CA VAL A 158 -8.97 9.86 6.11
C VAL A 158 -10.36 10.26 6.62
N LEU A 159 -10.46 10.95 7.76
CA LEU A 159 -11.70 11.52 8.29
C LEU A 159 -11.95 12.96 7.80
N ALA A 160 -10.96 13.63 7.22
CA ALA A 160 -11.06 15.00 6.73
C ALA A 160 -11.11 15.07 5.19
N VAL A 161 -10.59 14.06 4.51
CA VAL A 161 -10.43 14.02 3.05
C VAL A 161 -10.93 12.69 2.53
N ALA A 162 -11.77 12.70 1.50
CA ALA A 162 -12.31 11.51 0.86
C ALA A 162 -11.24 10.75 0.03
N PRO A 163 -11.49 9.49 -0.40
CA PRO A 163 -10.52 8.73 -1.21
C PRO A 163 -10.14 9.38 -2.55
N ASP A 164 -11.02 10.19 -3.13
CA ASP A 164 -10.76 11.01 -4.34
C ASP A 164 -10.02 12.32 -4.03
N LEU A 165 -9.60 12.49 -2.77
CA LEU A 165 -8.85 13.62 -2.25
C LEU A 165 -9.65 14.92 -2.12
N GLU A 166 -10.97 14.87 -2.24
CA GLU A 166 -11.83 15.99 -1.97
C GLU A 166 -12.07 16.16 -0.46
N PRO A 167 -12.09 17.41 0.05
CA PRO A 167 -12.39 17.68 1.45
C PRO A 167 -13.80 17.21 1.85
N ILE A 168 -13.90 16.57 3.02
CA ILE A 168 -15.19 16.19 3.60
C ILE A 168 -15.80 17.43 4.28
N GLU A 169 -16.91 17.93 3.75
CA GLU A 169 -17.54 19.18 4.22
C GLU A 169 -18.08 19.07 5.66
N ALA A 170 -18.67 17.92 6.01
CA ALA A 170 -19.27 17.69 7.33
C ALA A 170 -18.42 16.75 8.18
N GLN A 171 -17.36 17.27 8.80
CA GLN A 171 -16.52 16.48 9.70
C GLN A 171 -17.22 16.19 11.04
N ASP A 172 -17.17 14.94 11.49
CA ASP A 172 -17.66 14.53 12.81
C ASP A 172 -16.66 14.92 13.91
N THR A 173 -16.84 16.13 14.46
CA THR A 173 -15.98 16.65 15.51
C THR A 173 -16.09 15.86 16.82
N ALA A 174 -17.25 15.25 17.11
CA ALA A 174 -17.46 14.43 18.30
C ALA A 174 -16.67 13.12 18.18
N LEU A 175 -16.72 12.46 17.01
CA LEU A 175 -15.92 11.28 16.72
C LEU A 175 -14.42 11.60 16.82
N THR A 176 -13.97 12.68 16.18
CA THR A 176 -12.57 13.10 16.21
C THR A 176 -12.08 13.36 17.64
N ALA A 177 -12.89 14.01 18.49
CA ALA A 177 -12.56 14.26 19.89
C ALA A 177 -12.49 12.93 20.69
N ALA A 178 -13.45 12.03 20.50
CA ALA A 178 -13.50 10.73 21.17
C ALA A 178 -12.26 9.87 20.83
N LEU A 179 -11.92 9.77 19.54
CA LEU A 179 -10.73 9.05 19.09
C LEU A 179 -9.43 9.69 19.61
N THR A 180 -9.34 11.04 19.61
CA THR A 180 -8.18 11.71 20.18
C THR A 180 -7.93 11.30 21.63
N LEU A 181 -8.98 11.21 22.44
CA LEU A 181 -8.88 10.80 23.84
C LEU A 181 -8.60 9.29 23.98
N ALA A 182 -9.25 8.45 23.17
CA ALA A 182 -9.08 7.00 23.23
C ALA A 182 -7.65 6.54 22.87
N PHE A 183 -7.01 7.21 21.91
CA PHE A 183 -5.63 6.94 21.53
C PHE A 183 -4.59 7.71 22.37
N ALA A 184 -5.02 8.67 23.21
CA ALA A 184 -4.10 9.42 24.07
C ALA A 184 -3.37 8.49 25.05
N HIS A 185 -2.12 8.81 25.35
CA HIS A 185 -1.28 8.08 26.30
C HIS A 185 -1.05 6.57 25.99
N ARG A 186 -1.27 6.18 24.73
CA ARG A 186 -0.96 4.82 24.29
C ARG A 186 0.51 4.75 23.86
N PRO A 187 1.34 3.88 24.49
CA PRO A 187 2.70 3.67 24.02
C PRO A 187 2.64 3.06 22.63
N LEU A 188 3.42 3.59 21.70
CA LEU A 188 3.66 2.93 20.43
C LEU A 188 4.48 1.67 20.64
N GLY A 189 4.25 0.66 19.80
CA GLY A 189 5.04 -0.57 19.82
C GLY A 189 6.54 -0.32 19.62
N ARG A 190 7.32 -1.36 19.76
CA ARG A 190 8.79 -1.50 19.97
C ARG A 190 9.78 -0.51 19.31
N HIS A 191 9.39 0.41 18.45
CA HIS A 191 10.32 1.15 17.61
C HIS A 191 10.54 2.64 17.93
N GLN A 192 10.06 3.14 19.08
CA GLN A 192 10.32 4.53 19.50
C GLN A 192 11.53 4.70 20.42
N LEU A 193 12.65 4.09 20.08
CA LEU A 193 13.87 4.26 20.90
C LEU A 193 14.66 5.55 20.61
N LEU A 194 14.31 6.33 19.58
CA LEU A 194 15.18 7.44 19.14
C LEU A 194 14.63 8.86 19.25
N ASP A 195 13.31 9.07 19.36
CA ASP A 195 12.78 10.44 19.28
C ASP A 195 12.10 11.01 20.53
N GLY A 196 11.93 10.27 21.61
CA GLY A 196 11.41 10.82 22.89
C GLY A 196 10.08 11.60 22.82
N ALA A 197 9.44 11.68 21.65
CA ALA A 197 8.17 12.33 21.47
C ALA A 197 7.04 11.30 21.62
N ASP A 198 6.05 11.61 22.45
CA ASP A 198 4.79 10.86 22.53
C ASP A 198 4.05 10.98 21.19
N VAL A 199 4.35 10.09 20.25
CA VAL A 199 3.66 10.08 18.96
C VAL A 199 2.29 9.43 19.14
N HIS A 200 1.25 10.20 18.92
CA HIS A 200 -0.13 9.75 19.00
C HIS A 200 -0.43 8.73 17.89
N PRO A 201 -0.84 7.46 18.19
CA PRO A 201 -1.00 6.41 17.18
C PRO A 201 -1.87 6.81 15.99
N ALA A 202 -2.98 7.51 16.23
CA ALA A 202 -3.90 7.93 15.18
C ALA A 202 -3.41 9.14 14.33
N ARG A 203 -2.28 9.74 14.67
CA ARG A 203 -1.65 10.84 13.91
C ARG A 203 -0.41 10.44 13.15
N GLN A 204 0.01 9.19 13.25
CA GLN A 204 1.11 8.67 12.47
C GLN A 204 0.76 8.61 10.99
N ARG A 205 1.75 8.82 10.15
CA ARG A 205 1.62 8.57 8.71
C ARG A 205 1.17 7.12 8.47
N GLY A 206 0.13 6.94 7.64
CA GLY A 206 -0.45 5.64 7.35
C GLY A 206 -1.41 5.10 8.40
N SER A 207 -1.65 5.80 9.52
CA SER A 207 -2.59 5.32 10.54
C SER A 207 -4.06 5.29 10.09
N GLY A 208 -4.39 6.01 9.01
CA GLY A 208 -5.70 5.95 8.36
C GLY A 208 -5.92 4.70 7.48
N ALA A 209 -4.86 3.91 7.23
CA ALA A 209 -4.96 2.71 6.41
C ALA A 209 -6.03 1.74 6.92
N GLY A 210 -6.77 1.12 5.97
CA GLY A 210 -7.88 0.22 6.30
C GLY A 210 -9.01 0.90 7.06
N GLY A 211 -9.24 2.21 6.84
CA GLY A 211 -10.28 2.97 7.52
C GLY A 211 -9.98 3.32 8.98
N GLY A 212 -8.72 3.33 9.39
CA GLY A 212 -8.24 3.59 10.75
C GLY A 212 -7.67 2.36 11.46
N LEU A 213 -7.69 1.21 10.81
CA LEU A 213 -7.06 -0.02 11.30
C LEU A 213 -5.57 0.20 11.60
N GLY A 214 -4.85 1.00 10.79
CA GLY A 214 -3.45 1.32 11.03
C GLY A 214 -3.21 1.95 12.41
N ALA A 215 -4.10 2.86 12.85
CA ALA A 215 -4.03 3.46 14.19
C ALA A 215 -4.23 2.42 15.30
N VAL A 216 -5.17 1.51 15.10
CA VAL A 216 -5.43 0.41 16.05
C VAL A 216 -4.21 -0.51 16.14
N ILE A 217 -3.67 -0.97 15.00
CA ILE A 217 -2.48 -1.82 14.98
C ILE A 217 -1.31 -1.15 15.73
N ALA A 218 -1.07 0.14 15.48
CA ALA A 218 -0.02 0.87 16.19
C ALA A 218 -0.27 0.96 17.70
N ALA A 219 -1.54 1.16 18.11
CA ALA A 219 -1.92 1.27 19.52
C ALA A 219 -1.85 -0.04 20.29
N ILE A 220 -2.00 -1.19 19.62
CA ILE A 220 -1.99 -2.52 20.24
C ILE A 220 -0.62 -3.21 20.17
N GLY A 221 0.43 -2.51 19.80
CA GLY A 221 1.80 -3.02 19.83
C GLY A 221 2.37 -3.46 18.48
N GLY A 222 1.60 -3.30 17.37
CA GLY A 222 2.10 -3.50 16.02
C GLY A 222 2.82 -2.27 15.46
N ARG A 223 3.15 -2.31 14.17
CA ARG A 223 3.84 -1.22 13.46
C ARG A 223 3.20 -0.92 12.12
N ILE A 224 3.34 0.32 11.67
CA ILE A 224 2.89 0.77 10.35
C ILE A 224 4.11 0.85 9.43
N VAL A 225 4.00 0.25 8.25
CA VAL A 225 5.02 0.31 7.19
C VAL A 225 4.32 0.67 5.89
N ALA A 226 4.87 1.57 5.10
CA ALA A 226 4.32 1.86 3.78
C ALA A 226 4.35 0.59 2.90
N THR A 227 3.28 0.32 2.17
CA THR A 227 3.16 -0.91 1.37
C THR A 227 4.31 -1.06 0.37
N GLY A 228 4.75 0.03 -0.26
CA GLY A 228 5.89 0.01 -1.19
C GLY A 228 7.20 -0.42 -0.51
N ASP A 229 7.51 0.14 0.67
CA ASP A 229 8.74 -0.20 1.41
C ASP A 229 8.68 -1.65 1.92
N LEU A 230 7.50 -2.12 2.35
CA LEU A 230 7.29 -3.51 2.76
C LEU A 230 7.51 -4.47 1.59
N LEU A 231 6.87 -4.22 0.45
CA LEU A 231 7.02 -5.04 -0.76
C LEU A 231 8.45 -5.02 -1.27
N SER A 232 9.12 -3.87 -1.25
CA SER A 232 10.54 -3.76 -1.63
C SER A 232 11.41 -4.72 -0.81
N SER A 233 11.19 -4.77 0.50
CA SER A 233 11.92 -5.68 1.40
C SER A 233 11.54 -7.15 1.20
N LEU A 234 10.24 -7.46 1.06
CA LEU A 234 9.75 -8.83 0.95
C LEU A 234 10.13 -9.49 -0.39
N LEU A 235 10.12 -8.71 -1.46
CA LEU A 235 10.39 -9.20 -2.81
C LEU A 235 11.86 -9.04 -3.23
N GLY A 236 12.68 -8.33 -2.45
CA GLY A 236 14.08 -8.06 -2.80
C GLY A 236 14.20 -7.14 -4.01
N LEU A 237 13.48 -6.00 -4.02
CA LEU A 237 13.45 -5.08 -5.17
C LEU A 237 14.85 -4.57 -5.54
N GLU A 238 15.68 -4.24 -4.56
CA GLU A 238 17.05 -3.75 -4.78
C GLU A 238 17.91 -4.80 -5.51
N GLU A 239 17.83 -6.07 -5.09
CA GLU A 239 18.54 -7.18 -5.73
C GLU A 239 18.02 -7.46 -7.15
N MET A 240 16.73 -7.24 -7.39
CA MET A 240 16.15 -7.37 -8.73
C MET A 240 16.65 -6.29 -9.68
N LEU A 241 16.91 -5.09 -9.17
CA LEU A 241 17.39 -3.94 -9.94
C LEU A 241 18.89 -4.01 -10.22
N ASP A 242 19.64 -4.78 -9.46
CA ASP A 242 21.08 -4.92 -9.68
C ASP A 242 21.38 -5.48 -11.08
N GLY A 243 22.19 -4.74 -11.84
CA GLY A 243 22.57 -5.10 -13.21
C GLY A 243 21.43 -4.96 -14.24
N ALA A 244 20.30 -4.32 -13.90
CA ALA A 244 19.29 -3.95 -14.88
C ALA A 244 19.77 -2.80 -15.77
N ASP A 245 19.23 -2.70 -16.99
CA ASP A 245 19.50 -1.60 -17.94
C ASP A 245 18.35 -0.56 -17.92
N VAL A 246 17.13 -0.99 -17.60
CA VAL A 246 15.95 -0.14 -17.56
C VAL A 246 14.87 -0.76 -16.67
N VAL A 247 14.13 0.11 -15.99
CA VAL A 247 12.93 -0.26 -15.24
C VAL A 247 11.70 0.21 -16.00
N ILE A 248 10.75 -0.68 -16.23
CA ILE A 248 9.44 -0.36 -16.79
C ILE A 248 8.43 -0.42 -15.65
N VAL A 249 7.74 0.68 -15.40
CA VAL A 249 6.66 0.73 -14.41
C VAL A 249 5.32 0.65 -15.11
N ALA A 250 4.49 -0.32 -14.73
CA ALA A 250 3.11 -0.38 -15.13
C ALA A 250 2.24 0.35 -14.09
N GLU A 251 1.55 1.40 -14.48
CA GLU A 251 0.61 2.15 -13.64
C GLU A 251 -0.59 2.55 -14.51
N PRO A 252 -1.83 2.12 -14.16
CA PRO A 252 -2.99 2.33 -15.02
C PRO A 252 -3.25 3.79 -15.35
N GLU A 253 -3.06 4.67 -14.38
CA GLU A 253 -3.27 6.11 -14.54
C GLU A 253 -2.17 6.91 -13.85
N LEU A 254 -1.54 7.79 -14.59
CA LEU A 254 -0.55 8.74 -14.07
C LEU A 254 -1.21 10.10 -13.90
N ALA A 255 -1.75 10.37 -12.71
CA ALA A 255 -2.42 11.62 -12.38
C ALA A 255 -2.00 12.09 -10.99
N SER A 256 -1.62 13.37 -10.86
CA SER A 256 -1.43 14.02 -9.57
C SER A 256 -2.78 14.56 -9.08
N PRO A 257 -3.13 14.43 -7.78
CA PRO A 257 -2.29 13.93 -6.68
C PRO A 257 -2.43 12.41 -6.38
N LEU A 258 -3.18 11.65 -7.17
CA LEU A 258 -3.47 10.22 -6.92
C LEU A 258 -2.21 9.35 -6.82
N LEU A 259 -1.14 9.72 -7.54
CA LEU A 259 0.14 9.01 -7.48
C LEU A 259 0.79 9.01 -6.09
N ALA A 260 0.45 9.98 -5.22
CA ALA A 260 0.95 10.00 -3.85
C ALA A 260 0.47 8.79 -3.00
N GLU A 261 -0.59 8.11 -3.44
CA GLU A 261 -1.12 6.88 -2.83
C GLU A 261 -0.64 5.60 -3.55
N SER A 262 0.24 5.73 -4.57
CA SER A 262 0.78 4.60 -5.32
C SER A 262 2.13 4.12 -4.77
N THR A 263 2.59 2.99 -5.29
CA THR A 263 3.93 2.44 -4.97
C THR A 263 5.01 2.92 -5.96
N LEU A 264 4.67 3.82 -6.88
CA LEU A 264 5.56 4.35 -7.92
C LEU A 264 6.83 4.99 -7.31
N ASP A 265 6.65 5.82 -6.27
CA ASP A 265 7.76 6.48 -5.56
C ASP A 265 8.80 5.47 -5.05
N CYS A 266 8.36 4.33 -4.51
CA CYS A 266 9.26 3.30 -4.03
C CYS A 266 10.10 2.71 -5.16
N ILE A 267 9.49 2.40 -6.31
CA ILE A 267 10.18 1.84 -7.47
C ILE A 267 11.17 2.86 -8.06
N THR A 268 10.75 4.12 -8.24
CA THR A 268 11.60 5.15 -8.84
C THR A 268 12.76 5.52 -7.92
N ARG A 269 12.56 5.56 -6.62
CA ARG A 269 13.61 5.78 -5.62
C ARG A 269 14.62 4.63 -5.61
N ALA A 270 14.17 3.38 -5.62
CA ALA A 270 15.05 2.22 -5.73
C ALA A 270 15.84 2.23 -7.06
N ALA A 271 15.20 2.53 -8.18
CA ALA A 271 15.87 2.64 -9.47
C ALA A 271 16.93 3.76 -9.49
N ALA A 272 16.67 4.87 -8.80
CA ALA A 272 17.61 5.99 -8.71
C ALA A 272 18.92 5.63 -7.97
N THR A 273 18.86 4.73 -6.96
CA THR A 273 20.07 4.25 -6.26
C THR A 273 21.01 3.48 -7.19
N HIS A 274 20.46 2.86 -8.24
CA HIS A 274 21.20 2.13 -9.28
C HIS A 274 21.43 2.97 -10.55
N ALA A 275 21.08 4.26 -10.55
CA ALA A 275 21.14 5.16 -11.69
C ALA A 275 20.41 4.61 -12.94
N LEU A 276 19.31 3.90 -12.75
CA LEU A 276 18.54 3.27 -13.81
C LEU A 276 17.49 4.24 -14.38
N PRO A 277 17.30 4.27 -15.70
CA PRO A 277 16.18 4.96 -16.29
C PRO A 277 14.87 4.23 -15.96
N VAL A 278 13.84 5.00 -15.57
CA VAL A 278 12.49 4.51 -15.33
C VAL A 278 11.56 4.99 -16.42
N VAL A 279 10.82 4.06 -17.02
CA VAL A 279 9.87 4.33 -18.11
C VAL A 279 8.50 3.80 -17.70
N ALA A 280 7.49 4.65 -17.73
CA ALA A 280 6.14 4.23 -17.39
C ALA A 280 5.37 3.75 -18.62
N ILE A 281 4.59 2.68 -18.46
CA ILE A 281 3.51 2.27 -19.35
C ILE A 281 2.21 2.49 -18.58
N THR A 282 1.31 3.28 -19.16
CA THR A 282 0.05 3.71 -18.55
C THR A 282 -1.09 3.67 -19.56
N HIS A 283 -2.33 3.56 -19.09
CA HIS A 283 -3.47 3.78 -19.98
C HIS A 283 -3.57 5.25 -20.35
N ARG A 284 -3.42 6.15 -19.37
CA ARG A 284 -3.52 7.60 -19.55
C ARG A 284 -2.60 8.35 -18.60
N SER A 285 -2.01 9.45 -19.07
CA SER A 285 -1.22 10.35 -18.22
C SER A 285 -1.70 11.79 -18.35
N SER A 286 -1.95 12.44 -17.22
CA SER A 286 -2.20 13.89 -17.14
C SER A 286 -1.00 14.67 -16.60
N LEU A 287 0.13 13.99 -16.34
CA LEU A 287 1.33 14.62 -15.77
C LEU A 287 1.99 15.58 -16.75
N SER A 288 2.30 16.78 -16.29
CA SER A 288 3.18 17.71 -16.96
C SER A 288 4.63 17.18 -17.06
N HIS A 289 5.45 17.83 -17.87
CA HIS A 289 6.88 17.49 -17.94
C HIS A 289 7.61 17.65 -16.60
N PHE A 290 7.22 18.65 -15.80
CA PHE A 290 7.80 18.89 -14.48
C PHE A 290 7.44 17.75 -13.52
N GLU A 291 6.16 17.38 -13.45
CA GLU A 291 5.70 16.28 -12.60
C GLU A 291 6.32 14.94 -13.00
N LYS A 292 6.48 14.64 -14.30
CA LYS A 292 7.19 13.44 -14.75
C LYS A 292 8.63 13.39 -14.21
N ALA A 293 9.33 14.51 -14.24
CA ALA A 293 10.69 14.61 -13.71
C ALA A 293 10.70 14.47 -12.16
N GLU A 294 9.75 15.09 -11.48
CA GLU A 294 9.57 14.99 -10.03
C GLU A 294 9.34 13.54 -9.58
N TRP A 295 8.53 12.78 -10.34
CA TRP A 295 8.30 11.34 -10.12
C TRP A 295 9.43 10.44 -10.63
N GLY A 296 10.54 10.99 -11.11
CA GLY A 296 11.69 10.22 -11.61
C GLY A 296 11.42 9.45 -12.91
N LEU A 297 10.43 9.88 -13.71
CA LEU A 297 10.06 9.23 -14.97
C LEU A 297 10.87 9.81 -16.13
N HIS A 298 11.60 8.95 -16.84
CA HIS A 298 12.40 9.30 -18.02
C HIS A 298 11.62 9.20 -19.34
N GLY A 299 10.48 8.50 -19.31
CA GLY A 299 9.59 8.35 -20.45
C GLY A 299 8.22 7.81 -20.04
N VAL A 300 7.19 8.15 -20.81
CA VAL A 300 5.82 7.65 -20.60
C VAL A 300 5.28 7.15 -21.95
N PHE A 301 4.74 5.94 -21.96
CA PHE A 301 4.11 5.30 -23.11
C PHE A 301 2.66 5.00 -22.76
N GLU A 302 1.76 5.63 -23.48
CA GLU A 302 0.32 5.49 -23.26
C GLU A 302 -0.26 4.40 -24.16
N THR A 303 -1.23 3.64 -23.60
CA THR A 303 -2.00 2.59 -24.30
C THR A 303 -3.38 3.09 -24.73
N GLU A 304 -3.57 4.41 -24.78
CA GLU A 304 -4.83 5.00 -25.25
C GLU A 304 -5.14 4.61 -26.69
N GLY A 305 -6.42 4.39 -27.00
CA GLY A 305 -6.89 3.99 -28.33
C GLY A 305 -6.64 2.51 -28.63
N SER A 306 -5.96 2.20 -29.74
CA SER A 306 -5.71 0.82 -30.19
C SER A 306 -4.34 0.26 -29.76
N VAL A 307 -3.57 1.00 -28.98
CA VAL A 307 -2.24 0.57 -28.53
C VAL A 307 -2.38 -0.43 -27.39
N THR A 308 -1.87 -1.63 -27.56
CA THR A 308 -1.89 -2.67 -26.52
C THR A 308 -0.71 -2.53 -25.55
N LEU A 309 -0.76 -3.21 -24.40
CA LEU A 309 0.38 -3.31 -23.47
C LEU A 309 1.60 -3.94 -24.16
N GLU A 310 1.38 -4.91 -25.06
CA GLU A 310 2.44 -5.54 -25.83
C GLU A 310 3.08 -4.57 -26.83
N ASP A 311 2.27 -3.76 -27.52
CA ASP A 311 2.77 -2.70 -28.41
C ASP A 311 3.58 -1.66 -27.64
N ALA A 312 3.11 -1.25 -26.45
CA ALA A 312 3.82 -0.32 -25.60
C ALA A 312 5.17 -0.89 -25.13
N GLY A 313 5.20 -2.14 -24.68
CA GLY A 313 6.44 -2.85 -24.34
C GLY A 313 7.44 -2.91 -25.50
N CYS A 314 6.96 -3.20 -26.72
CA CYS A 314 7.78 -3.22 -27.92
C CYS A 314 8.36 -1.82 -28.26
N ARG A 315 7.57 -0.76 -28.09
CA ARG A 315 8.04 0.63 -28.27
C ARG A 315 9.10 1.02 -27.27
N VAL A 316 8.93 0.67 -26.00
CA VAL A 316 9.95 0.88 -24.95
C VAL A 316 11.25 0.19 -25.32
N ALA A 317 11.18 -1.09 -25.69
CA ALA A 317 12.37 -1.86 -26.06
C ALA A 317 13.14 -1.23 -27.23
N ARG A 318 12.44 -0.81 -28.28
CA ARG A 318 13.04 -0.14 -29.47
C ARG A 318 13.67 1.21 -29.14
N THR A 319 13.22 1.87 -28.07
CA THR A 319 13.72 3.19 -27.66
C THR A 319 14.91 3.08 -26.71
N TRP A 320 14.84 2.19 -25.72
CA TRP A 320 15.74 2.15 -24.58
C TRP A 320 16.74 0.98 -24.58
N LEU A 321 16.56 -0.05 -25.42
CA LEU A 321 17.40 -1.27 -25.41
C LEU A 321 18.25 -1.41 -26.70
N ARG A 322 18.52 -0.30 -27.38
CA ARG A 322 19.38 -0.29 -28.56
C ARG A 322 20.85 -0.57 -28.24
#